data_65a736dac18a8008fc60efcde3119db1
#
_entry.id   65a736dac18a8008fc60efcde3119db1
#
_cell.length_a   1.000
_cell.length_b   1.000
_cell.length_c   1.000
_cell.angle_alpha   90.00
_cell.angle_beta   90.00
_cell.angle_gamma   90.00
#
_symmetry.space_group_name_H-M   'P 1'
#
loop_
_entity.id
_entity.type
_entity.pdbx_description
1 polymer ?
#
loop_
_entity_poly.entity_id
_entity_poly.type
_entity_poly.pdbx_seq_one_letter_code
_entity_poly.pdbx_strand_id
1 'polypeptide(L)'
;MEKIYFQGTFGAYSHLAALSVAPKAKIIPCKTFDECFLKASEDPSSRIIIPESNRITGNIGIEYLVFKYRLNIYSEYFQKIEHNLLVIPGTKISDIKNVYSHSQALSQCSNFIKSNNLIEHVRADTAGSAEMI
;
A
#
# COMPACT_ATOMS: atom_id res chain seq x y z
N MET A 1 5.55 2.19 -24.21
CA MET A 1 4.49 2.41 -23.18
C MET A 1 5.21 2.58 -21.85
N GLU A 2 4.90 3.65 -21.16
CA GLU A 2 5.45 3.90 -19.83
C GLU A 2 5.02 2.81 -18.84
N LYS A 3 5.93 2.41 -17.95
CA LYS A 3 5.66 1.45 -16.88
C LYS A 3 5.82 2.14 -15.53
N ILE A 4 4.95 1.81 -14.60
CA ILE A 4 5.08 2.21 -13.20
C ILE A 4 5.06 0.97 -12.32
N TYR A 5 6.14 0.76 -11.56
CA TYR A 5 6.22 -0.29 -10.56
C TYR A 5 5.77 0.24 -9.20
N PHE A 6 5.08 -0.57 -8.44
CA PHE A 6 4.69 -0.27 -7.06
C PHE A 6 4.78 -1.51 -6.19
N GLN A 7 5.02 -1.34 -4.91
CA GLN A 7 4.99 -2.46 -3.97
C GLN A 7 3.57 -2.69 -3.47
N GLY A 8 3.11 -3.93 -3.53
CA GLY A 8 1.81 -4.35 -3.04
C GLY A 8 0.97 -5.07 -4.10
N THR A 9 -0.32 -5.09 -3.86
CA THR A 9 -1.33 -5.77 -4.68
C THR A 9 -2.25 -4.74 -5.35
N PHE A 10 -2.84 -5.10 -6.47
CA PHE A 10 -3.88 -4.27 -7.11
C PHE A 10 -4.99 -3.96 -6.10
N GLY A 11 -5.45 -2.72 -6.08
CA GLY A 11 -6.39 -2.21 -5.09
C GLY A 11 -5.75 -1.51 -3.89
N ALA A 12 -4.44 -1.65 -3.67
CA ALA A 12 -3.72 -0.90 -2.65
C ALA A 12 -3.68 0.61 -2.96
N TYR A 13 -3.40 1.44 -1.93
CA TYR A 13 -3.28 2.90 -2.13
C TYR A 13 -2.16 3.29 -3.08
N SER A 14 -1.05 2.57 -3.10
CA SER A 14 0.01 2.80 -4.09
C SER A 14 -0.46 2.51 -5.52
N HIS A 15 -1.35 1.53 -5.72
CA HIS A 15 -1.99 1.29 -7.01
C HIS A 15 -2.89 2.46 -7.44
N LEU A 16 -3.74 2.95 -6.52
CA LEU A 16 -4.58 4.13 -6.79
C LEU A 16 -3.75 5.38 -7.12
N ALA A 17 -2.69 5.60 -6.36
CA ALA A 17 -1.77 6.70 -6.62
C ALA A 17 -1.12 6.59 -8.01
N ALA A 18 -0.67 5.40 -8.39
CA ALA A 18 -0.09 5.14 -9.70
C ALA A 18 -1.08 5.45 -10.85
N LEU A 19 -2.34 5.01 -10.71
CA LEU A 19 -3.40 5.31 -11.67
C LEU A 19 -3.69 6.80 -11.76
N SER A 20 -3.62 7.52 -10.65
CA SER A 20 -3.88 8.96 -10.61
C SER A 20 -2.78 9.77 -11.30
N VAL A 21 -1.51 9.40 -11.08
CA VAL A 21 -0.38 10.16 -11.66
C VAL A 21 -0.08 9.77 -13.11
N ALA A 22 -0.44 8.56 -13.54
CA ALA A 22 -0.18 8.09 -14.89
C ALA A 22 -1.27 7.11 -15.37
N PRO A 23 -2.47 7.61 -15.70
CA PRO A 23 -3.62 6.77 -16.05
C PRO A 23 -3.44 5.94 -17.33
N LYS A 24 -2.45 6.28 -18.16
CA LYS A 24 -2.15 5.56 -19.40
C LYS A 24 -0.95 4.60 -19.28
N ALA A 25 -0.27 4.60 -18.14
CA ALA A 25 0.89 3.74 -17.94
C ALA A 25 0.47 2.28 -17.64
N LYS A 26 1.36 1.35 -17.93
CA LYS A 26 1.24 -0.02 -17.45
C LYS A 26 1.67 -0.07 -15.99
N ILE A 27 0.72 -0.32 -15.09
CA ILE A 27 0.98 -0.42 -13.65
C ILE A 27 1.32 -1.86 -13.31
N ILE A 28 2.46 -2.07 -12.63
CA ILE A 28 3.02 -3.40 -12.36
C ILE A 28 3.29 -3.55 -10.86
N PRO A 29 2.61 -4.51 -10.19
CA PRO A 29 2.85 -4.80 -8.79
C PRO A 29 4.19 -5.52 -8.59
N CYS A 30 4.85 -5.23 -7.49
CA CYS A 30 6.05 -5.90 -7.01
C CYS A 30 5.84 -6.38 -5.57
N LYS A 31 6.53 -7.43 -5.18
CA LYS A 31 6.42 -8.00 -3.84
C LYS A 31 7.11 -7.13 -2.79
N THR A 32 8.23 -6.52 -3.14
CA THR A 32 9.06 -5.73 -2.23
C THR A 32 9.43 -4.38 -2.83
N PHE A 33 9.79 -3.43 -1.97
CA PHE A 33 10.35 -2.16 -2.41
C PHE A 33 11.64 -2.36 -3.20
N ASP A 34 12.53 -3.24 -2.74
CA ASP A 34 13.79 -3.54 -3.43
C ASP A 34 13.54 -4.03 -4.87
N GLU A 35 12.54 -4.89 -5.08
CA GLU A 35 12.14 -5.33 -6.43
C GLU A 35 11.69 -4.17 -7.32
N CYS A 36 10.92 -3.22 -6.79
CA CYS A 36 10.51 -2.03 -7.53
C CYS A 36 11.72 -1.21 -8.01
N PHE A 37 12.63 -0.95 -7.09
CA PHE A 37 13.83 -0.17 -7.36
C PHE A 37 14.76 -0.88 -8.36
N LEU A 38 14.97 -2.19 -8.21
CA LEU A 38 15.76 -2.99 -9.13
C LEU A 38 15.19 -2.90 -10.56
N LYS A 39 13.90 -3.19 -10.73
CA LYS A 39 13.25 -3.15 -12.05
C LYS A 39 13.33 -1.77 -12.71
N ALA A 40 13.15 -0.70 -11.93
CA ALA A 40 13.27 0.66 -12.45
C ALA A 40 14.70 1.02 -12.83
N SER A 41 15.70 0.55 -12.09
CA SER A 41 17.10 0.77 -12.41
C SER A 41 17.55 0.11 -13.73
N GLU A 42 16.88 -0.97 -14.10
CA GLU A 42 17.13 -1.71 -15.35
C GLU A 42 16.34 -1.19 -16.56
N ASP A 43 15.29 -0.39 -16.33
CA ASP A 43 14.43 0.17 -17.38
C ASP A 43 14.30 1.70 -17.25
N PRO A 44 15.18 2.46 -17.93
CA PRO A 44 15.15 3.92 -17.87
C PRO A 44 13.84 4.58 -18.33
N SER A 45 12.96 3.84 -19.02
CA SER A 45 11.64 4.32 -19.46
C SER A 45 10.56 4.13 -18.39
N SER A 46 10.91 3.50 -17.29
CA SER A 46 9.97 3.22 -16.19
C SER A 46 10.12 4.21 -15.04
N ARG A 47 9.10 4.23 -14.21
CA ARG A 47 9.08 4.93 -12.91
C ARG A 47 8.62 3.99 -11.82
N ILE A 48 8.87 4.38 -10.59
CA ILE A 48 8.28 3.73 -9.42
C ILE A 48 7.43 4.72 -8.63
N ILE A 49 6.42 4.22 -7.97
CA ILE A 49 5.66 4.98 -6.97
C ILE A 49 5.79 4.26 -5.64
N ILE A 50 6.33 4.95 -4.66
CA ILE A 50 6.69 4.38 -3.36
C ILE A 50 6.17 5.31 -2.26
N PRO A 51 5.53 4.76 -1.21
CA PRO A 51 5.20 5.56 -0.05
C PRO A 51 6.48 5.99 0.67
N GLU A 52 6.64 7.28 0.89
CA GLU A 52 7.81 7.85 1.56
C GLU A 52 7.51 8.10 3.03
N SER A 53 6.36 8.70 3.31
CA SER A 53 5.93 8.98 4.67
C SER A 53 4.41 8.98 4.76
N ASN A 54 3.90 8.84 5.97
CA ASN A 54 2.52 9.16 6.25
C ASN A 54 2.41 10.04 7.51
N ARG A 55 1.27 10.71 7.63
CA ARG A 55 1.03 11.71 8.66
C ARG A 55 1.04 11.15 10.10
N ILE A 56 0.78 9.85 10.25
CA ILE A 56 0.63 9.20 11.56
C ILE A 56 1.90 8.44 11.94
N THR A 57 2.44 7.64 11.04
CA THR A 57 3.59 6.77 11.32
C THR A 57 4.94 7.37 10.91
N GLY A 58 4.93 8.49 10.16
CA GLY A 58 6.13 9.19 9.73
C GLY A 58 6.83 8.54 8.54
N ASN A 59 8.15 8.70 8.48
CA ASN A 59 8.99 8.24 7.38
C ASN A 59 9.04 6.70 7.30
N ILE A 60 8.95 6.16 6.08
CA ILE A 60 9.00 4.71 5.80
C ILE A 60 10.42 4.21 5.60
N GLY A 61 11.39 5.09 5.38
CA GLY A 61 12.81 4.74 5.35
C GLY A 61 13.26 4.13 4.03
N ILE A 62 12.87 4.69 2.91
CA ILE A 62 13.26 4.22 1.58
C ILE A 62 14.54 4.88 1.02
N GLU A 63 15.12 5.83 1.73
CA GLU A 63 16.21 6.67 1.26
C GLU A 63 17.43 5.85 0.86
N TYR A 64 17.72 4.78 1.62
CA TYR A 64 18.83 3.91 1.30
C TYR A 64 18.65 3.18 -0.05
N LEU A 65 17.42 2.88 -0.46
CA LEU A 65 17.11 2.28 -1.78
C LEU A 65 17.30 3.30 -2.90
N VAL A 66 16.88 4.53 -2.69
CA VAL A 66 17.13 5.63 -3.64
C VAL A 66 18.61 5.77 -3.91
N PHE A 67 19.42 5.76 -2.85
CA PHE A 67 20.87 5.83 -2.97
C PHE A 67 21.48 4.57 -3.59
N LYS A 68 21.09 3.37 -3.12
CA LYS A 68 21.58 2.07 -3.61
C LYS A 68 21.39 1.91 -5.11
N TYR A 69 20.22 2.24 -5.63
CA TYR A 69 19.88 2.08 -7.04
C TYR A 69 20.12 3.33 -7.89
N ARG A 70 20.65 4.40 -7.29
CA ARG A 70 20.96 5.68 -7.96
C ARG A 70 19.77 6.25 -8.73
N LEU A 71 18.59 6.12 -8.18
CA LEU A 71 17.39 6.74 -8.72
C LEU A 71 17.19 8.14 -8.14
N ASN A 72 16.41 8.96 -8.83
CA ASN A 72 16.11 10.32 -8.40
C ASN A 72 14.62 10.43 -8.08
N ILE A 73 14.30 11.16 -7.01
CA ILE A 73 12.93 11.54 -6.73
C ILE A 73 12.53 12.61 -7.76
N TYR A 74 11.55 12.29 -8.56
CA TYR A 74 11.08 13.12 -9.66
C TYR A 74 9.92 14.05 -9.23
N SER A 75 8.98 13.51 -8.47
CA SER A 75 7.85 14.27 -7.94
C SER A 75 7.26 13.58 -6.72
N GLU A 76 6.33 14.25 -6.07
CA GLU A 76 5.55 13.68 -4.96
C GLU A 76 4.05 13.73 -5.27
N TYR A 77 3.29 12.84 -4.64
CA TYR A 77 1.85 12.75 -4.75
C TYR A 77 1.24 12.47 -3.38
N PHE A 78 0.24 13.21 -3.00
CA PHE A 78 -0.47 13.04 -1.74
C PHE A 78 -1.74 12.22 -1.95
N GLN A 79 -1.75 10.99 -1.43
CA GLN A 79 -2.89 10.08 -1.47
C GLN A 79 -3.64 10.14 -0.14
N LYS A 80 -4.92 10.52 -0.19
CA LYS A 80 -5.78 10.43 0.99
C LYS A 80 -6.01 8.97 1.36
N ILE A 81 -5.80 8.65 2.64
CA ILE A 81 -6.01 7.31 3.19
C ILE A 81 -7.33 7.30 3.96
N GLU A 82 -8.24 6.45 3.53
CA GLU A 82 -9.52 6.19 4.19
C GLU A 82 -9.69 4.68 4.34
N HIS A 83 -9.60 4.20 5.57
CA HIS A 83 -9.76 2.78 5.85
C HIS A 83 -11.24 2.38 5.83
N ASN A 84 -11.50 1.20 5.26
CA ASN A 84 -12.84 0.61 5.19
C ASN A 84 -12.80 -0.79 5.78
N LEU A 85 -13.82 -1.15 6.54
CA LEU A 85 -14.03 -2.52 6.98
C LEU A 85 -14.67 -3.31 5.85
N LEU A 86 -13.94 -4.24 5.28
CA LEU A 86 -14.41 -5.12 4.21
C LEU A 86 -14.87 -6.46 4.79
N VAL A 87 -15.99 -6.95 4.32
CA VAL A 87 -16.60 -8.20 4.76
C VAL A 87 -17.15 -8.99 3.57
N ILE A 88 -17.36 -10.28 3.77
CA ILE A 88 -18.10 -11.11 2.83
C ILE A 88 -19.54 -10.58 2.73
N PRO A 89 -20.12 -10.46 1.54
CA PRO A 89 -21.48 -9.96 1.37
C PRO A 89 -22.50 -10.66 2.28
N GLY A 90 -23.34 -9.87 2.95
CA GLY A 90 -24.35 -10.37 3.90
C GLY A 90 -23.90 -10.45 5.36
N THR A 91 -22.62 -10.24 5.65
CA THR A 91 -22.10 -10.20 7.02
C THR A 91 -22.58 -8.93 7.75
N LYS A 92 -23.11 -9.08 8.95
CA LYS A 92 -23.45 -7.95 9.83
C LYS A 92 -22.26 -7.63 10.73
N ILE A 93 -22.14 -6.38 11.16
CA ILE A 93 -21.05 -5.96 12.05
C ILE A 93 -21.04 -6.76 13.36
N SER A 94 -22.20 -7.13 13.87
CA SER A 94 -22.35 -7.98 15.07
C SER A 94 -21.76 -9.39 14.94
N ASP A 95 -21.59 -9.86 13.72
CA ASP A 95 -21.09 -11.22 13.44
C ASP A 95 -19.57 -11.25 13.34
N ILE A 96 -18.93 -10.07 13.24
CA ILE A 96 -17.49 -9.95 13.07
C ILE A 96 -16.80 -10.10 14.41
N LYS A 97 -15.83 -11.01 14.48
CA LYS A 97 -14.98 -11.24 15.65
C LYS A 97 -13.52 -10.93 15.37
N ASN A 98 -13.07 -11.16 14.15
CA ASN A 98 -11.68 -11.06 13.75
C ASN A 98 -11.50 -10.00 12.66
N VAL A 99 -10.40 -9.25 12.73
CA VAL A 99 -10.02 -8.28 11.71
C VAL A 99 -8.56 -8.52 11.30
N TYR A 100 -8.30 -8.49 10.00
CA TYR A 100 -7.02 -8.80 9.38
C TYR A 100 -6.52 -7.62 8.59
N SER A 101 -5.30 -7.15 8.85
CA SER A 101 -4.67 -6.10 8.06
C SER A 101 -3.17 -5.97 8.38
N HIS A 102 -2.50 -5.06 7.70
CA HIS A 102 -1.17 -4.63 8.09
C HIS A 102 -1.20 -3.91 9.46
N SER A 103 -0.14 -4.06 10.25
CA SER A 103 -0.04 -3.50 11.60
C SER A 103 -0.31 -1.99 11.67
N GLN A 104 0.14 -1.24 10.67
CA GLN A 104 -0.09 0.21 10.61
C GLN A 104 -1.58 0.55 10.44
N ALA A 105 -2.28 -0.15 9.56
CA ALA A 105 -3.71 0.06 9.36
C ALA A 105 -4.52 -0.31 10.60
N LEU A 106 -4.20 -1.42 11.25
CA LEU A 106 -4.83 -1.82 12.52
C LEU A 106 -4.60 -0.78 13.60
N SER A 107 -3.40 -0.27 13.74
CA SER A 107 -3.07 0.79 14.69
C SER A 107 -3.89 2.07 14.45
N GLN A 108 -4.04 2.47 13.19
CA GLN A 108 -4.84 3.64 12.80
C GLN A 108 -6.33 3.46 13.05
N CYS A 109 -6.82 2.22 13.07
CA CYS A 109 -8.22 1.85 13.34
C CYS A 109 -8.46 1.38 14.79
N SER A 110 -7.51 1.56 15.69
CA SER A 110 -7.53 0.97 17.04
C SER A 110 -8.78 1.32 17.84
N ASN A 111 -9.28 2.54 17.75
CA ASN A 111 -10.49 2.96 18.45
C ASN A 111 -11.73 2.19 17.99
N PHE A 112 -11.89 2.03 16.68
CA PHE A 112 -12.97 1.25 16.10
C PHE A 112 -12.88 -0.23 16.50
N ILE A 113 -11.70 -0.80 16.43
CA ILE A 113 -11.42 -2.20 16.77
C ILE A 113 -11.78 -2.47 18.23
N LYS A 114 -11.33 -1.62 19.14
CA LYS A 114 -11.65 -1.72 20.57
C LYS A 114 -13.12 -1.55 20.86
N SER A 115 -13.76 -0.55 20.26
CA SER A 115 -15.20 -0.28 20.46
C SER A 115 -16.10 -1.42 20.01
N ASN A 116 -15.66 -2.22 19.06
CA ASN A 116 -16.40 -3.37 18.53
C ASN A 116 -15.88 -4.72 19.06
N ASN A 117 -14.94 -4.71 20.01
CA ASN A 117 -14.33 -5.92 20.61
C ASN A 117 -13.76 -6.90 19.57
N LEU A 118 -13.12 -6.36 18.51
CA LEU A 118 -12.55 -7.17 17.46
C LEU A 118 -11.14 -7.68 17.85
N ILE A 119 -10.81 -8.86 17.38
CA ILE A 119 -9.49 -9.48 17.58
C ILE A 119 -8.63 -9.17 16.35
N GLU A 120 -7.48 -8.53 16.58
CA GLU A 120 -6.55 -8.14 15.52
C GLU A 120 -5.69 -9.32 15.06
N HIS A 121 -5.51 -9.45 13.76
CA HIS A 121 -4.57 -10.38 13.14
C HIS A 121 -3.70 -9.62 12.13
N VAL A 122 -2.42 -9.50 12.44
CA VAL A 122 -1.46 -8.81 11.56
C VAL A 122 -1.16 -9.65 10.33
N ARG A 123 -1.21 -9.01 9.16
CA ARG A 123 -0.89 -9.58 7.85
C ARG A 123 0.13 -8.69 7.11
N ALA A 124 0.66 -9.21 6.01
CA ALA A 124 1.70 -8.53 5.23
C ALA A 124 1.23 -7.19 4.62
N ASP A 125 -0.04 -7.14 4.18
CA ASP A 125 -0.62 -5.93 3.60
C ASP A 125 -2.15 -5.90 3.72
N THR A 126 -2.73 -4.74 3.42
CA THR A 126 -4.18 -4.49 3.55
C THR A 126 -4.98 -5.10 2.41
N ALA A 127 -4.55 -4.88 1.17
CA ALA A 127 -5.26 -5.38 -0.02
C ALA A 127 -5.22 -6.91 -0.10
N GLY A 128 -4.08 -7.53 0.21
CA GLY A 128 -3.94 -8.98 0.31
C GLY A 128 -4.81 -9.60 1.40
N SER A 129 -5.04 -8.88 2.52
CA SER A 129 -6.00 -9.31 3.54
C SER A 129 -7.43 -9.34 3.03
N ALA A 130 -7.84 -8.35 2.24
CA ALA A 130 -9.15 -8.31 1.60
C ALA A 130 -9.32 -9.44 0.57
N GLU A 131 -8.27 -9.75 -0.18
CA GLU A 131 -8.27 -10.86 -1.15
C GLU A 131 -8.40 -12.22 -0.45
N MET A 132 -7.81 -12.37 0.75
CA MET A 132 -7.81 -13.62 1.53
C MET A 132 -9.21 -14.02 2.00
N ILE A 133 -10.04 -13.07 2.41
CA ILE A 133 -11.40 -13.36 2.90
C ILE A 133 -12.35 -13.68 1.75
#